data_eaef139ad339c435d113d07f920ed06d
#
_entry.id   eaef139ad339c435d113d07f920ed06d
#
_cell.length_a   1.000
_cell.length_b   1.000
_cell.length_c   1.000
_cell.angle_alpha   90.00
_cell.angle_beta   90.00
_cell.angle_gamma   90.00
#
_symmetry.space_group_name_H-M   'P 1'
#
loop_
_entity.id
_entity.type
_entity.pdbx_description
1 polymer ?
#
loop_
_entity_poly.entity_id
_entity_poly.type
_entity_poly.pdbx_seq_one_letter_code
_entity_poly.pdbx_strand_id
1 'polypeptide(L)'
;WSSDVCPSDLVSDLTRRLTTLGTLQAGDEVNIERSAKVGMENGGHNLYGHIEGTATVKQLSRHGETLHVDLHIPEGNIKYFFLKGFIGLNGCSLTVNRVDRNSHEISVDLIPETLRLTTWASVQVGDAVNYEIDQMTRTMVDTLESIHQR
;
A
#
# COMPACT_ATOMS: atom_id res chain seq x y z
N TRP A 1 27.58 -1.73 4.61
CA TRP A 1 26.88 -2.63 3.67
C TRP A 1 27.64 -2.54 2.36
N SER A 2 28.22 -3.65 1.94
CA SER A 2 28.95 -3.75 0.68
C SER A 2 27.95 -3.70 -0.49
N SER A 3 28.31 -2.95 -1.54
CA SER A 3 27.57 -2.88 -2.80
C SER A 3 27.64 -4.18 -3.63
N ASP A 4 28.31 -5.21 -3.12
CA ASP A 4 28.61 -6.46 -3.83
C ASP A 4 27.57 -7.57 -3.58
N VAL A 5 26.51 -7.28 -2.81
CA VAL A 5 25.42 -8.24 -2.59
C VAL A 5 24.46 -8.19 -3.78
N CYS A 6 24.34 -9.30 -4.48
CA CYS A 6 23.43 -9.42 -5.62
C CYS A 6 21.98 -9.14 -5.19
N PRO A 7 21.26 -8.20 -5.83
CA PRO A 7 19.89 -7.85 -5.45
C PRO A 7 18.92 -9.03 -5.44
N SER A 8 19.17 -10.04 -6.25
CA SER A 8 18.34 -11.25 -6.33
C SER A 8 18.33 -12.08 -5.05
N ASP A 9 19.37 -11.96 -4.22
CA ASP A 9 19.52 -12.75 -3.00
C ASP A 9 18.83 -12.07 -1.78
N LEU A 10 18.35 -10.83 -1.95
CA LEU A 10 17.76 -10.04 -0.88
C LEU A 10 16.23 -10.12 -0.80
N VAL A 11 15.57 -10.72 -1.77
CA VAL A 11 14.11 -10.86 -1.78
C VAL A 11 13.73 -12.26 -1.34
N SER A 12 13.18 -12.40 -0.13
CA SER A 12 12.74 -13.68 0.40
C SER A 12 11.59 -14.29 -0.40
N ASP A 13 11.45 -15.61 -0.36
CA ASP A 13 10.31 -16.31 -0.98
C ASP A 13 8.96 -15.82 -0.45
N LEU A 14 8.90 -15.45 0.82
CA LEU A 14 7.70 -14.86 1.41
C LEU A 14 7.36 -13.51 0.75
N THR A 15 8.33 -12.62 0.62
CA THR A 15 8.18 -11.34 -0.06
C THR A 15 7.70 -11.53 -1.50
N ARG A 16 8.29 -12.47 -2.23
CA ARG A 16 7.88 -12.76 -3.62
C ARG A 16 6.45 -13.26 -3.73
N ARG A 17 5.96 -14.00 -2.73
CA ARG A 17 4.57 -14.49 -2.72
C ARG A 17 3.55 -13.47 -2.28
N LEU A 18 3.92 -12.58 -1.35
CA LEU A 18 3.00 -11.58 -0.80
C LEU A 18 2.90 -10.29 -1.62
N THR A 19 3.85 -10.08 -2.53
CA THR A 19 3.95 -8.81 -3.26
C THR A 19 3.94 -9.02 -4.77
N THR A 20 3.70 -7.94 -5.51
CA THR A 20 3.84 -7.92 -6.97
C THR A 20 5.30 -8.08 -7.43
N LEU A 21 6.29 -7.98 -6.53
CA LEU A 21 7.71 -8.15 -6.87
C LEU A 21 8.04 -9.52 -7.46
N GLY A 22 7.25 -10.55 -7.10
CA GLY A 22 7.43 -11.90 -7.63
C GLY A 22 7.14 -12.05 -9.13
N THR A 23 6.42 -11.10 -9.73
CA THR A 23 6.01 -11.12 -11.14
C THR A 23 6.76 -10.11 -12.01
N LEU A 24 7.61 -9.26 -11.41
CA LEU A 24 8.38 -8.25 -12.13
C LEU A 24 9.35 -8.86 -13.12
N GLN A 25 9.49 -8.19 -14.26
CA GLN A 25 10.42 -8.53 -15.33
C GLN A 25 11.35 -7.35 -15.63
N ALA A 26 12.45 -7.61 -16.32
CA ALA A 26 13.36 -6.56 -16.75
C ALA A 26 12.63 -5.55 -17.65
N GLY A 27 12.65 -4.29 -17.25
CA GLY A 27 11.96 -3.19 -17.93
C GLY A 27 10.71 -2.71 -17.22
N ASP A 28 10.21 -3.43 -16.22
CA ASP A 28 9.08 -2.97 -15.40
C ASP A 28 9.51 -1.79 -14.52
N GLU A 29 8.60 -0.83 -14.37
CA GLU A 29 8.79 0.32 -13.50
C GLU A 29 8.33 0.02 -12.07
N VAL A 30 9.09 0.50 -11.09
CA VAL A 30 8.76 0.39 -9.66
C VAL A 30 8.90 1.73 -8.95
N ASN A 31 8.10 1.97 -7.93
CA ASN A 31 8.29 3.11 -7.03
C ASN A 31 9.50 2.86 -6.14
N ILE A 32 10.36 3.87 -6.00
CA ILE A 32 11.55 3.80 -5.14
C ILE A 32 11.53 4.99 -4.18
N GLU A 33 11.65 4.69 -2.90
CA GLU A 33 11.86 5.69 -1.85
C GLU A 33 13.11 5.35 -1.04
N ARG A 34 13.91 6.37 -0.74
CA ARG A 34 15.08 6.20 0.13
C ARG A 34 14.64 6.19 1.59
N SER A 35 15.40 5.47 2.43
CA SER A 35 15.18 5.46 3.87
C SER A 35 15.13 6.88 4.45
N ALA A 36 14.15 7.13 5.31
CA ALA A 36 14.01 8.38 6.03
C ALA A 36 15.26 8.65 6.89
N LYS A 37 15.65 9.91 7.00
CA LYS A 37 16.76 10.36 7.86
C LYS A 37 16.21 11.26 8.97
N VAL A 38 16.83 11.20 10.15
CA VAL A 38 16.50 12.10 11.25
C VAL A 38 16.64 13.55 10.82
N GLY A 39 15.62 14.36 11.10
CA GLY A 39 15.60 15.78 10.73
C GLY A 39 15.09 16.10 9.32
N MET A 40 14.69 15.11 8.56
CA MET A 40 13.96 15.34 7.29
C MET A 40 12.47 15.57 7.53
N GLU A 41 11.86 16.36 6.64
CA GLU A 41 10.41 16.52 6.60
C GLU A 41 9.73 15.20 6.22
N ASN A 42 8.60 14.91 6.87
CA ASN A 42 7.78 13.74 6.57
C ASN A 42 6.43 14.21 6.02
N GLY A 43 6.18 13.91 4.76
CA GLY A 43 4.95 14.29 4.05
C GLY A 43 3.79 13.32 4.20
N GLY A 44 3.98 12.18 4.91
CA GLY A 44 2.97 11.14 5.09
C GLY A 44 3.20 10.33 6.36
N HIS A 45 2.45 9.23 6.53
CA HIS A 45 2.72 8.30 7.63
C HIS A 45 3.96 7.45 7.34
N ASN A 46 4.56 6.88 8.37
CA ASN A 46 5.73 6.02 8.22
C ASN A 46 5.35 4.70 7.57
N LEU A 47 6.05 4.36 6.50
CA LEU A 47 5.99 3.06 5.84
C LEU A 47 7.25 2.26 6.20
N TYR A 48 7.08 1.02 6.56
CA TYR A 48 8.16 0.13 7.02
C TYR A 48 8.51 -0.94 5.99
N GLY A 49 7.77 -0.99 4.87
CA GLY A 49 7.92 -2.02 3.85
C GLY A 49 7.34 -3.37 4.29
N HIS A 50 6.47 -3.38 5.29
CA HIS A 50 5.78 -4.59 5.76
C HIS A 50 4.52 -4.82 4.96
N ILE A 51 4.70 -5.28 3.71
CA ILE A 51 3.59 -5.56 2.81
C ILE A 51 2.78 -6.75 3.33
N GLU A 52 1.50 -6.52 3.52
CA GLU A 52 0.55 -7.53 4.00
C GLU A 52 0.06 -8.46 2.89
N GLY A 53 0.00 -7.94 1.68
CA GLY A 53 -0.49 -8.64 0.50
C GLY A 53 -0.79 -7.67 -0.62
N THR A 54 -1.65 -8.11 -1.55
CA THR A 54 -2.09 -7.28 -2.67
C THR A 54 -3.58 -6.96 -2.58
N ALA A 55 -3.93 -5.71 -2.87
CA ALA A 55 -5.28 -5.25 -3.14
C ALA A 55 -5.54 -5.27 -4.65
N THR A 56 -6.80 -5.40 -5.05
CA THR A 56 -7.17 -5.36 -6.47
C THR A 56 -7.86 -4.04 -6.80
N VAL A 57 -7.41 -3.37 -7.84
CA VAL A 57 -8.06 -2.15 -8.37
C VAL A 57 -9.41 -2.53 -8.97
N LYS A 58 -10.51 -2.00 -8.41
CA LYS A 58 -11.89 -2.31 -8.85
C LYS A 58 -12.45 -1.27 -9.77
N GLN A 59 -12.15 0.00 -9.50
CA GLN A 59 -12.66 1.11 -10.30
C GLN A 59 -11.68 2.27 -10.27
N LEU A 60 -11.62 2.98 -11.38
CA LEU A 60 -10.88 4.22 -11.56
C LEU A 60 -11.83 5.29 -12.07
N SER A 61 -11.85 6.46 -11.44
CA SER A 61 -12.61 7.62 -11.91
C SER A 61 -11.84 8.91 -11.72
N ARG A 62 -11.94 9.83 -12.68
CA ARG A 62 -11.27 11.12 -12.61
C ARG A 62 -12.24 12.21 -12.20
N HIS A 63 -11.83 12.99 -11.22
CA HIS A 63 -12.53 14.19 -10.73
C HIS A 63 -11.57 15.38 -10.88
N GLY A 64 -11.67 16.08 -12.00
CA GLY A 64 -10.66 17.07 -12.39
C GLY A 64 -9.29 16.41 -12.60
N GLU A 65 -8.28 16.86 -11.89
CA GLU A 65 -6.92 16.32 -11.98
C GLU A 65 -6.65 15.15 -10.99
N THR A 66 -7.60 14.87 -10.09
CA THR A 66 -7.48 13.81 -9.09
C THR A 66 -7.97 12.48 -9.66
N LEU A 67 -7.24 11.41 -9.43
CA LEU A 67 -7.66 10.04 -9.73
C LEU A 67 -8.23 9.39 -8.46
N HIS A 68 -9.51 9.07 -8.49
CA HIS A 68 -10.18 8.28 -7.47
C HIS A 68 -10.01 6.79 -7.78
N VAL A 69 -9.61 6.00 -6.79
CA VAL A 69 -9.32 4.58 -6.93
C VAL A 69 -10.11 3.80 -5.88
N ASP A 70 -10.97 2.91 -6.33
CA ASP A 70 -11.60 1.91 -5.48
C ASP A 70 -10.80 0.60 -5.52
N LEU A 71 -10.55 0.04 -4.34
CA LEU A 71 -9.70 -1.12 -4.13
C LEU A 71 -10.45 -2.17 -3.32
N HIS A 72 -10.38 -3.42 -3.75
CA HIS A 72 -10.81 -4.54 -2.94
C HIS A 72 -9.65 -5.02 -2.07
N ILE A 73 -9.90 -5.11 -0.76
CA ILE A 73 -8.97 -5.60 0.25
C ILE A 73 -9.39 -7.04 0.62
N PRO A 74 -8.46 -7.98 0.80
CA PRO A 74 -8.78 -9.30 1.31
C PRO A 74 -9.59 -9.24 2.62
N GLU A 75 -10.61 -10.09 2.75
CA GLU A 75 -11.62 -10.08 3.82
C GLU A 75 -11.04 -9.94 5.23
N GLY A 76 -10.01 -10.71 5.55
CA GLY A 76 -9.39 -10.69 6.88
C GLY A 76 -8.75 -9.35 7.29
N ASN A 77 -8.47 -8.48 6.32
CA ASN A 77 -7.69 -7.26 6.54
C ASN A 77 -8.52 -5.96 6.45
N ILE A 78 -9.76 -6.03 5.98
CA ILE A 78 -10.63 -4.83 5.91
C ILE A 78 -10.86 -4.17 7.28
N LYS A 79 -10.72 -4.92 8.36
CA LYS A 79 -10.88 -4.44 9.74
C LYS A 79 -9.85 -3.40 10.16
N TYR A 80 -8.68 -3.34 9.49
CA TYR A 80 -7.62 -2.40 9.78
C TYR A 80 -7.80 -1.04 9.09
N PHE A 81 -8.82 -0.87 8.24
CA PHE A 81 -9.01 0.36 7.50
C PHE A 81 -10.19 1.17 8.05
N PHE A 82 -9.97 2.48 8.19
CA PHE A 82 -10.93 3.43 8.75
C PHE A 82 -10.98 4.67 7.87
N LEU A 83 -12.12 5.34 7.83
CA LEU A 83 -12.26 6.64 7.17
C LEU A 83 -11.25 7.62 7.75
N LYS A 84 -10.48 8.29 6.88
CA LYS A 84 -9.36 9.20 7.23
C LYS A 84 -8.16 8.50 7.90
N GLY A 85 -8.15 7.17 7.97
CA GLY A 85 -6.96 6.41 8.34
C GLY A 85 -5.93 6.36 7.21
N PHE A 86 -4.79 5.76 7.49
CA PHE A 86 -3.69 5.64 6.54
C PHE A 86 -3.64 4.25 5.91
N ILE A 87 -3.08 4.21 4.70
CA ILE A 87 -2.70 2.99 4.00
C ILE A 87 -1.44 3.27 3.17
N GLY A 88 -0.51 2.31 3.16
CA GLY A 88 0.55 2.28 2.16
C GLY A 88 0.10 1.52 0.92
N LEU A 89 0.17 2.12 -0.26
CA LEU A 89 -0.14 1.45 -1.53
C LEU A 89 1.02 1.62 -2.51
N ASN A 90 1.63 0.52 -2.95
CA ASN A 90 2.83 0.52 -3.78
C ASN A 90 3.91 1.50 -3.26
N GLY A 91 4.09 1.57 -1.93
CA GLY A 91 5.04 2.44 -1.26
C GLY A 91 4.59 3.90 -1.09
N CYS A 92 3.38 4.27 -1.50
CA CYS A 92 2.83 5.61 -1.31
C CYS A 92 1.99 5.68 -0.03
N SER A 93 2.25 6.68 0.84
CA SER A 93 1.39 7.00 1.98
C SER A 93 0.12 7.68 1.50
N LEU A 94 -1.03 7.07 1.72
CA LEU A 94 -2.32 7.58 1.26
C LEU A 94 -3.36 7.60 2.38
N THR A 95 -4.38 8.43 2.20
CA THR A 95 -5.52 8.55 3.12
C THR A 95 -6.70 7.75 2.59
N VAL A 96 -7.33 6.96 3.45
CA VAL A 96 -8.54 6.21 3.14
C VAL A 96 -9.74 7.17 3.15
N ASN A 97 -10.45 7.28 2.02
CA ASN A 97 -11.59 8.19 1.84
C ASN A 97 -12.95 7.51 2.01
N ARG A 98 -13.02 6.20 1.80
CA ARG A 98 -14.20 5.37 2.02
C ARG A 98 -13.79 4.00 2.51
N VAL A 99 -14.61 3.38 3.34
CA VAL A 99 -14.50 1.97 3.72
C VAL A 99 -15.89 1.35 3.64
N ASP A 100 -16.02 0.31 2.86
CA ASP A 100 -17.20 -0.55 2.82
C ASP A 100 -16.81 -1.95 3.31
N ARG A 101 -17.27 -2.28 4.52
CA ARG A 101 -16.95 -3.57 5.15
C ARG A 101 -17.72 -4.73 4.55
N ASN A 102 -18.85 -4.49 3.88
CA ASN A 102 -19.66 -5.54 3.27
C ASN A 102 -19.08 -6.02 1.93
N SER A 103 -18.59 -5.08 1.13
CA SER A 103 -17.92 -5.39 -0.16
C SER A 103 -16.40 -5.56 -0.01
N HIS A 104 -15.84 -5.35 1.19
CA HIS A 104 -14.40 -5.33 1.46
C HIS A 104 -13.66 -4.31 0.58
N GLU A 105 -14.25 -3.14 0.39
CA GLU A 105 -13.68 -2.10 -0.46
C GLU A 105 -13.28 -0.87 0.33
N ILE A 106 -12.21 -0.24 -0.11
CA ILE A 106 -11.77 1.08 0.31
C ILE A 106 -11.62 1.99 -0.91
N SER A 107 -11.59 3.30 -0.70
CA SER A 107 -11.16 4.22 -1.74
C SER A 107 -10.08 5.17 -1.26
N VAL A 108 -9.26 5.60 -2.20
CA VAL A 108 -8.23 6.64 -2.03
C VAL A 108 -8.29 7.62 -3.18
N ASP A 109 -7.78 8.84 -2.95
CA ASP A 109 -7.61 9.86 -3.99
C ASP A 109 -6.14 10.13 -4.24
N LEU A 110 -5.74 10.08 -5.50
CA LEU A 110 -4.38 10.36 -5.95
C LEU A 110 -4.33 11.75 -6.57
N ILE A 111 -3.59 12.65 -5.93
CA ILE A 111 -3.37 14.01 -6.42
C ILE A 111 -2.40 14.01 -7.61
N PRO A 112 -2.39 15.07 -8.44
CA PRO A 112 -1.53 15.14 -9.63
C PRO A 112 -0.05 14.84 -9.35
N GLU A 113 0.46 15.31 -8.24
CA GLU A 113 1.87 15.09 -7.87
C GLU A 113 2.17 13.60 -7.62
N THR A 114 1.26 12.86 -6.96
CA THR A 114 1.41 11.41 -6.79
C THR A 114 1.41 10.69 -8.13
N LEU A 115 0.51 11.07 -9.04
CA LEU A 115 0.45 10.49 -10.39
C LEU A 115 1.71 10.80 -11.21
N ARG A 116 2.31 11.97 -11.02
CA ARG A 116 3.52 12.39 -11.72
C ARG A 116 4.76 11.65 -11.27
N LEU A 117 4.86 11.36 -9.97
CA LEU A 117 6.07 10.81 -9.32
C LEU A 117 6.09 9.29 -9.18
N THR A 118 4.98 8.63 -9.46
CA THR A 118 4.82 7.20 -9.18
C THR A 118 4.23 6.44 -10.36
N THR A 119 4.25 5.12 -10.29
CA THR A 119 3.66 4.23 -11.29
C THR A 119 2.11 4.28 -11.32
N TRP A 120 1.46 5.06 -10.47
CA TRP A 120 0.00 5.16 -10.40
C TRP A 120 -0.65 5.75 -11.65
N ALA A 121 0.10 6.50 -12.47
CA ALA A 121 -0.43 7.05 -13.73
C ALA A 121 -0.82 5.97 -14.75
N SER A 122 -0.20 4.79 -14.67
CA SER A 122 -0.40 3.66 -15.61
C SER A 122 -1.30 2.55 -15.06
N VAL A 123 -1.79 2.68 -13.82
CA VAL A 123 -2.64 1.67 -13.17
C VAL A 123 -3.94 1.43 -13.93
N GLN A 124 -4.40 0.17 -13.96
CA GLN A 124 -5.62 -0.25 -14.64
C GLN A 124 -6.54 -1.02 -13.69
N VAL A 125 -7.82 -1.07 -14.06
CA VAL A 125 -8.80 -1.93 -13.36
C VAL A 125 -8.37 -3.39 -13.49
N GLY A 126 -8.35 -4.10 -12.38
CA GLY A 126 -7.87 -5.48 -12.28
C GLY A 126 -6.43 -5.61 -11.81
N ASP A 127 -5.65 -4.53 -11.82
CA ASP A 127 -4.28 -4.58 -11.35
C ASP A 127 -4.20 -4.93 -9.86
N ALA A 128 -3.15 -5.69 -9.51
CA ALA A 128 -2.76 -5.94 -8.15
C ALA A 128 -1.80 -4.84 -7.67
N VAL A 129 -2.07 -4.28 -6.49
CA VAL A 129 -1.23 -3.27 -5.85
C VAL A 129 -0.84 -3.74 -4.45
N ASN A 130 0.42 -3.61 -4.10
CA ASN A 130 0.90 -3.97 -2.76
C ASN A 130 0.28 -3.02 -1.74
N TYR A 131 -0.20 -3.55 -0.60
CA TYR A 131 -0.65 -2.71 0.49
C TYR A 131 0.06 -3.02 1.80
N GLU A 132 0.26 -1.97 2.57
CA GLU A 132 0.81 -1.99 3.93
C GLU A 132 -0.21 -1.41 4.89
N ILE A 133 -0.47 -2.12 5.98
CA ILE A 133 -1.33 -1.67 7.06
C ILE A 133 -0.52 -0.77 7.98
N ASP A 134 -1.07 0.40 8.36
CA ASP A 134 -0.45 1.26 9.37
C ASP A 134 -0.22 0.49 10.67
N GLN A 135 1.04 0.46 11.14
CA GLN A 135 1.46 -0.36 12.27
C GLN A 135 0.77 0.04 13.58
N MET A 136 0.46 1.31 13.76
CA MET A 136 -0.25 1.76 14.96
C MET A 136 -1.70 1.24 14.94
N THR A 137 -2.38 1.38 13.82
CA THR A 137 -3.73 0.85 13.62
C THR A 137 -3.77 -0.66 13.82
N ARG A 138 -2.82 -1.39 13.22
CA ARG A 138 -2.70 -2.84 13.39
C ARG A 138 -2.57 -3.24 14.86
N THR A 139 -1.62 -2.62 15.56
CA THR A 139 -1.37 -2.92 16.97
C THR A 139 -2.62 -2.68 17.83
N MET A 140 -3.34 -1.58 17.58
CA MET A 140 -4.57 -1.28 18.31
C MET A 140 -5.67 -2.31 18.05
N VAL A 141 -5.95 -2.65 16.80
CA VAL A 141 -7.00 -3.60 16.44
C VAL A 141 -6.68 -4.98 17.00
N ASP A 142 -5.47 -5.50 16.78
CA ASP A 142 -5.07 -6.83 17.24
C ASP A 142 -5.07 -6.92 18.78
N THR A 143 -4.65 -5.84 19.46
CA THR A 143 -4.70 -5.79 20.94
C THR A 143 -6.14 -5.84 21.47
N LEU A 144 -7.04 -5.06 20.87
CA LEU A 144 -8.46 -5.06 21.27
C LEU A 144 -9.11 -6.43 21.02
N GLU A 145 -8.86 -7.04 19.87
CA GLU A 145 -9.35 -8.39 19.57
C GLU A 145 -8.83 -9.43 20.58
N SER A 146 -7.56 -9.37 20.93
CA SER A 146 -6.97 -10.30 21.91
C SER A 146 -7.55 -10.17 23.32
N ILE A 147 -7.99 -8.97 23.70
CA ILE A 147 -8.66 -8.72 25.00
C ILE A 147 -10.09 -9.29 25.00
N HIS A 148 -10.81 -9.14 23.87
CA HIS A 148 -12.20 -9.62 23.76
C HIS A 148 -12.32 -11.14 23.62
N GLN A 149 -11.25 -11.84 23.27
CA GLN A 149 -11.20 -13.30 23.16
C GLN A 149 -10.87 -14.02 24.49
N ARG A 150 -10.60 -13.26 25.57
CA ARG A 150 -10.34 -13.78 26.91
C ARG A 150 -11.60 -13.76 27.78
#